data_6b3cbe8e960c928bff36e5165272c247
#
_entry.id   6b3cbe8e960c928bff36e5165272c247
#
_cell.length_a   1.000
_cell.length_b   1.000
_cell.length_c   1.000
_cell.angle_alpha   90.00
_cell.angle_beta   90.00
_cell.angle_gamma   90.00
#
_symmetry.space_group_name_H-M   'P 1'
#
loop_
_entity.id
_entity.type
_entity.pdbx_description
1 polymer ?
#
loop_
_entity_poly.entity_id
_entity_poly.type
_entity_poly.pdbx_seq_one_letter_code
_entity_poly.pdbx_strand_id
1 'polypeptide(L)'
;MNNTYLLAIDQGTSATKAVVFNTEGRIVAKGTEPLASYYPQPGFVEQEPLEIYQNVLAAVKSCLAQFRVEVSSDVSRIRTCGISNQRETFCLWDAE
;
A
#
# COMPACT_ATOMS: atom_id res chain seq x y z
N MET A 1 -8.60 -2.38 25.39
CA MET A 1 -7.60 -2.85 24.42
C MET A 1 -7.80 -2.20 23.09
N ASN A 2 -6.77 -1.66 22.57
CA ASN A 2 -6.87 -0.91 21.33
C ASN A 2 -6.67 -1.83 20.12
N ASN A 3 -7.72 -1.98 19.29
CA ASN A 3 -7.66 -2.77 18.06
C ASN A 3 -7.67 -1.88 16.86
N THR A 4 -6.82 -0.86 16.87
CA THR A 4 -6.70 0.09 15.80
C THR A 4 -5.46 -0.25 14.97
N TYR A 5 -5.57 -0.07 13.66
CA TYR A 5 -4.50 -0.43 12.73
C TYR A 5 -4.20 0.72 11.78
N LEU A 6 -3.00 0.71 11.26
CA LEU A 6 -2.52 1.70 10.30
C LEU A 6 -2.17 0.99 9.00
N LEU A 7 -2.69 1.49 7.89
CA LEU A 7 -2.32 1.02 6.56
C LEU A 7 -1.25 1.95 5.99
N ALA A 8 -0.15 1.40 5.55
CA ALA A 8 0.91 2.16 4.90
C ALA A 8 1.07 1.64 3.47
N ILE A 9 1.10 2.56 2.52
CA ILE A 9 1.26 2.22 1.11
C ILE A 9 2.57 2.82 0.63
N ASP A 10 3.45 1.98 0.12
CA ASP A 10 4.73 2.41 -0.43
C ASP A 10 4.69 2.15 -1.93
N GLN A 11 4.53 3.22 -2.70
CA GLN A 11 4.47 3.13 -4.16
C GLN A 11 5.86 3.37 -4.71
N GLY A 12 6.59 2.29 -4.96
CA GLY A 12 7.96 2.34 -5.48
C GLY A 12 8.00 2.31 -6.99
N THR A 13 9.22 2.25 -7.53
CA THR A 13 9.43 2.22 -8.98
C THR A 13 9.20 0.83 -9.57
N SER A 14 9.44 -0.23 -8.80
CA SER A 14 9.32 -1.60 -9.29
C SER A 14 8.15 -2.35 -8.70
N ALA A 15 7.56 -1.84 -7.62
CA ALA A 15 6.44 -2.51 -6.97
C ALA A 15 5.72 -1.55 -6.05
N THR A 16 4.46 -1.87 -5.77
CA THR A 16 3.70 -1.20 -4.73
C THR A 16 3.54 -2.17 -3.57
N LYS A 17 3.78 -1.71 -2.37
CA LYS A 17 3.61 -2.50 -1.16
C LYS A 17 2.57 -1.85 -0.26
N ALA A 18 1.65 -2.66 0.23
CA ALA A 18 0.67 -2.22 1.21
C ALA A 18 0.89 -3.05 2.47
N VAL A 19 0.96 -2.38 3.62
CA VAL A 19 1.27 -3.03 4.88
C VAL A 19 0.34 -2.49 5.94
N VAL A 20 -0.19 -3.39 6.77
CA VAL A 20 -0.98 -2.97 7.94
C VAL A 20 -0.16 -3.23 9.19
N PHE A 21 -0.04 -2.19 10.01
CA PHE A 21 0.63 -2.27 11.30
C PHE A 21 -0.39 -2.22 12.43
N ASN A 22 -0.06 -2.89 13.53
CA ASN A 22 -0.82 -2.68 14.76
C ASN A 22 -0.23 -1.49 15.54
N THR A 23 -0.78 -1.21 16.71
CA THR A 23 -0.33 -0.06 17.50
C THR A 23 1.05 -0.27 18.11
N GLU A 24 1.57 -1.47 18.06
CA GLU A 24 2.91 -1.77 18.54
C GLU A 24 3.95 -1.68 17.43
N GLY A 25 3.52 -1.32 16.22
CA GLY A 25 4.44 -1.20 15.09
C GLY A 25 4.76 -2.50 14.41
N ARG A 26 4.00 -3.55 14.68
CA ARG A 26 4.21 -4.85 14.04
C ARG A 26 3.38 -4.97 12.79
N ILE A 27 3.94 -5.59 11.76
CA ILE A 27 3.24 -5.87 10.52
C ILE A 27 2.29 -7.04 10.75
N VAL A 28 1.01 -6.81 10.50
CA VAL A 28 -0.01 -7.87 10.68
C VAL A 28 -0.60 -8.33 9.36
N ALA A 29 -0.41 -7.58 8.28
CA ALA A 29 -0.85 -7.97 6.94
C ALA A 29 -0.05 -7.21 5.91
N LYS A 30 0.12 -7.79 4.72
CA LYS A 30 0.81 -7.10 3.65
C LYS A 30 0.37 -7.62 2.30
N GLY A 31 0.55 -6.79 1.27
CA GLY A 31 0.33 -7.15 -0.10
C GLY A 31 1.36 -6.43 -0.96
N THR A 32 1.83 -7.09 -1.99
CA THR A 32 2.83 -6.53 -2.90
C THR A 32 2.40 -6.80 -4.32
N GLU A 33 2.54 -5.79 -5.18
CA GLU A 33 2.20 -5.91 -6.58
C GLU A 33 3.34 -5.35 -7.41
N PRO A 34 3.93 -6.13 -8.33
CA PRO A 34 4.99 -5.58 -9.19
C PRO A 34 4.42 -4.54 -10.15
N LEU A 35 5.26 -3.58 -10.50
CA LEU A 35 4.87 -2.47 -11.37
C LEU A 35 5.77 -2.47 -12.59
N ALA A 36 5.16 -2.45 -13.78
CA ALA A 36 5.91 -2.41 -15.03
C ALA A 36 6.48 -1.03 -15.28
N SER A 37 7.67 -1.01 -15.87
CA SER A 37 8.30 0.22 -16.34
C SER A 37 8.52 0.09 -17.83
N TYR A 38 8.41 1.20 -18.56
CA TYR A 38 8.55 1.23 -20.00
C TYR A 38 9.77 2.03 -20.40
N TYR A 39 10.47 1.56 -21.41
CA TYR A 39 11.72 2.17 -21.88
C TYR A 39 11.58 2.53 -23.35
N PRO A 40 10.86 3.63 -23.66
CA PRO A 40 10.62 3.99 -25.07
C PRO A 40 11.88 4.34 -25.83
N GLN A 41 12.91 4.81 -25.13
CA GLN A 41 14.20 5.13 -25.72
C GLN A 41 15.29 4.83 -24.72
N PRO A 42 16.51 4.56 -25.18
CA PRO A 42 17.62 4.37 -24.26
C PRO A 42 17.76 5.56 -23.30
N GLY A 43 17.84 5.26 -22.02
CA GLY A 43 17.96 6.28 -21.00
C GLY A 43 16.66 6.86 -20.49
N PHE A 44 15.54 6.49 -21.09
CA PHE A 44 14.22 6.94 -20.62
C PHE A 44 13.46 5.80 -19.97
N VAL A 45 12.78 6.11 -18.85
CA VAL A 45 11.94 5.17 -18.15
C VAL A 45 10.58 5.83 -17.95
N GLU A 46 9.52 5.13 -18.36
CA GLU A 46 8.16 5.65 -18.18
C GLU A 46 7.29 4.61 -17.50
N GLN A 47 6.30 5.12 -16.76
CA GLN A 47 5.29 4.29 -16.15
C GLN A 47 3.94 4.90 -16.46
N GLU A 48 2.97 4.03 -16.75
CA GLU A 48 1.61 4.47 -17.08
C GLU A 48 0.87 4.87 -15.81
N PRO A 49 0.38 6.12 -15.69
CA PRO A 49 -0.30 6.55 -14.47
C PRO A 49 -1.48 5.68 -14.08
N LEU A 50 -2.26 5.22 -15.05
CA LEU A 50 -3.40 4.36 -14.75
C LEU A 50 -2.94 3.02 -14.17
N GLU A 51 -1.83 2.48 -14.69
CA GLU A 51 -1.29 1.23 -14.17
C GLU A 51 -0.78 1.40 -12.75
N ILE A 52 -0.19 2.56 -12.45
CA ILE A 52 0.26 2.86 -11.10
C ILE A 52 -0.94 2.83 -10.15
N TYR A 53 -2.02 3.49 -10.53
CA TYR A 53 -3.23 3.53 -9.72
C TYR A 53 -3.80 2.13 -9.51
N GLN A 54 -3.91 1.35 -10.59
CA GLN A 54 -4.43 -0.01 -10.51
C GLN A 54 -3.52 -0.90 -9.67
N ASN A 55 -2.23 -0.67 -9.76
CA ASN A 55 -1.23 -1.42 -9.01
C ASN A 55 -1.39 -1.16 -7.50
N VAL A 56 -1.61 0.10 -7.14
CA VAL A 56 -1.88 0.46 -5.75
C VAL A 56 -3.14 -0.24 -5.24
N LEU A 57 -4.21 -0.20 -6.04
CA LEU A 57 -5.45 -0.85 -5.65
C LEU A 57 -5.26 -2.35 -5.46
N ALA A 58 -4.49 -2.99 -6.35
CA ALA A 58 -4.24 -4.42 -6.26
C ALA A 58 -3.45 -4.77 -5.00
N ALA A 59 -2.44 -3.97 -4.69
CA ALA A 59 -1.64 -4.20 -3.49
C ALA A 59 -2.49 -4.05 -2.23
N VAL A 60 -3.34 -3.01 -2.20
CA VAL A 60 -4.23 -2.78 -1.06
C VAL A 60 -5.24 -3.92 -0.93
N LYS A 61 -5.84 -4.36 -2.04
CA LYS A 61 -6.79 -5.46 -2.00
C LYS A 61 -6.15 -6.74 -1.46
N SER A 62 -4.93 -7.03 -1.90
CA SER A 62 -4.20 -8.20 -1.43
C SER A 62 -3.93 -8.10 0.08
N CYS A 63 -3.51 -6.91 0.51
CA CYS A 63 -3.23 -6.67 1.92
C CYS A 63 -4.50 -6.82 2.77
N LEU A 64 -5.61 -6.23 2.32
CA LEU A 64 -6.87 -6.30 3.05
C LEU A 64 -7.41 -7.72 3.08
N ALA A 65 -7.22 -8.49 2.01
CA ALA A 65 -7.63 -9.89 2.00
C ALA A 65 -6.90 -10.67 3.09
N GLN A 66 -5.60 -10.46 3.23
CA GLN A 66 -4.83 -11.09 4.28
C GLN A 66 -5.29 -10.62 5.65
N PHE A 67 -5.53 -9.31 5.78
CA PHE A 67 -6.00 -8.75 7.05
C PHE A 67 -7.31 -9.40 7.49
N ARG A 68 -8.25 -9.58 6.56
CA ARG A 68 -9.54 -10.18 6.90
C ARG A 68 -9.40 -11.62 7.38
N VAL A 69 -8.46 -12.36 6.81
CA VAL A 69 -8.25 -13.75 7.18
C VAL A 69 -7.45 -13.87 8.49
N GLU A 70 -6.38 -13.08 8.61
CA GLU A 70 -5.40 -13.26 9.69
C GLU A 70 -5.71 -12.44 10.93
N VAL A 71 -6.42 -11.33 10.79
CA VAL A 71 -6.57 -10.38 11.89
C VAL A 71 -8.04 -10.15 12.23
N SER A 72 -8.81 -9.58 11.32
CA SER A 72 -10.20 -9.21 11.60
C SER A 72 -10.96 -9.01 10.30
N SER A 73 -12.23 -9.45 10.29
CA SER A 73 -13.09 -9.18 9.14
C SER A 73 -13.56 -7.73 9.10
N ASP A 74 -13.29 -6.96 10.15
CA ASP A 74 -13.75 -5.59 10.27
C ASP A 74 -12.64 -4.63 9.84
N VAL A 75 -12.59 -4.29 8.54
CA VAL A 75 -11.56 -3.40 8.01
C VAL A 75 -11.70 -1.97 8.51
N SER A 76 -12.83 -1.63 9.12
CA SER A 76 -12.99 -0.28 9.68
C SER A 76 -12.06 -0.05 10.87
N ARG A 77 -11.43 -1.10 11.39
CA ARG A 77 -10.41 -0.96 12.43
C ARG A 77 -9.12 -0.35 11.89
N ILE A 78 -8.95 -0.33 10.57
CA ILE A 78 -7.84 0.40 9.95
C ILE A 78 -8.26 1.87 9.90
N ARG A 79 -7.70 2.68 10.81
CA ARG A 79 -8.19 4.03 11.07
C ARG A 79 -7.36 5.11 10.39
N THR A 80 -6.15 4.78 9.95
CA THR A 80 -5.23 5.75 9.40
C THR A 80 -4.51 5.14 8.20
N CYS A 81 -4.25 5.95 7.19
CA CYS A 81 -3.54 5.51 6.00
C CYS A 81 -2.44 6.51 5.67
N GLY A 82 -1.24 6.00 5.42
CA GLY A 82 -0.13 6.81 4.98
C GLY A 82 0.35 6.33 3.64
N ILE A 83 0.76 7.25 2.77
CA ILE A 83 1.24 6.93 1.43
C ILE A 83 2.61 7.54 1.23
N SER A 84 3.53 6.72 0.74
CA SER A 84 4.86 7.13 0.34
C SER A 84 5.00 6.83 -1.15
N ASN A 85 5.60 7.73 -1.91
CA ASN A 85 5.76 7.51 -3.33
C ASN A 85 7.25 7.45 -3.71
N GLN A 86 7.51 7.38 -5.02
CA GLN A 86 8.87 7.19 -5.53
C GLN A 86 9.82 8.32 -5.16
N ARG A 87 9.30 9.48 -4.82
CA ARG A 87 10.13 10.62 -4.43
C ARG A 87 10.15 10.82 -2.93
N GLU A 88 9.74 9.80 -2.20
CA GLU A 88 9.70 9.80 -0.75
C GLU A 88 8.75 10.86 -0.21
N THR A 89 7.80 11.29 -1.02
CA THR A 89 6.73 12.16 -0.56
C THR A 89 5.78 11.35 0.28
N PHE A 90 5.40 11.89 1.41
CA PHE A 90 4.56 11.17 2.34
C PHE A 90 3.30 11.96 2.64
N CYS A 91 2.16 11.31 2.55
CA CYS A 91 0.88 11.91 2.86
C CYS A 91 0.15 11.03 3.86
N LEU A 92 -0.38 11.65 4.90
CA LEU A 92 -1.04 10.92 5.97
C LEU A 92 -2.38 11.57 6.27
N TRP A 93 -3.43 10.76 6.39
CA TRP A 93 -4.74 11.28 6.75
C TRP A 93 -5.50 10.25 7.58
N ASP A 94 -6.49 10.73 8.32
CA ASP A 94 -7.38 9.86 9.07
C ASP A 94 -8.45 9.31 8.15
N ALA A 95 -8.76 8.04 8.33
CA ALA A 95 -9.75 7.35 7.52
C ALA A 95 -11.17 7.46 8.08
N GLU A 96 -11.35 8.24 9.13
CA GLU A 96 -12.66 8.39 9.76
C GLU A 96 -13.69 8.98 8.87
#